data_f9e57db692e4355f3286ffe9f8fce1e0
#
_entry.id   f9e57db692e4355f3286ffe9f8fce1e0
#
_cell.length_a   1.000
_cell.length_b   1.000
_cell.length_c   1.000
_cell.angle_alpha   90.00
_cell.angle_beta   90.00
_cell.angle_gamma   90.00
#
_symmetry.space_group_name_H-M   'P 1'
#
loop_
_entity.id
_entity.type
_entity.pdbx_description
1 polymer ?
#
loop_
_entity_poly.entity_id
_entity_poly.type
_entity_poly.pdbx_seq_one_letter_code
_entity_poly.pdbx_strand_id
1 'polypeptide(L)'
;MKSKLTSTISDQQVESFFNDGVVILRNYFDCEWINILKNGIAENLSEPGEGSRIWDRNRNGGFTLYDSDNWRRIEEYRKFIFESSTKEIAARLLNSRKVNFFFEAIFVRSAGVQFSTPWHQDEPFWSVEGFDTVSIWMPLVEVAKRSALAFVPG
;
A
#
# COMPACT_ATOMS: atom_id res chain seq x y z
N MET A 1 -19.41 3.54 -11.09
CA MET A 1 -19.46 2.11 -11.48
C MET A 1 -18.96 1.28 -10.30
N LYS A 2 -19.68 0.27 -9.84
CA LYS A 2 -19.16 -0.62 -8.78
C LYS A 2 -18.12 -1.54 -9.45
N SER A 3 -16.84 -1.33 -9.17
CA SER A 3 -15.79 -2.27 -9.54
C SER A 3 -16.11 -3.60 -8.86
N LYS A 4 -16.45 -4.62 -9.66
CA LYS A 4 -16.58 -5.97 -9.15
C LYS A 4 -15.18 -6.45 -8.80
N LEU A 5 -15.02 -7.00 -7.60
CA LEU A 5 -13.89 -7.87 -7.28
C LEU A 5 -13.70 -8.85 -8.43
N THR A 6 -12.53 -8.85 -9.04
CA THR A 6 -12.19 -9.83 -10.08
C THR A 6 -12.04 -11.23 -9.50
N SER A 7 -11.89 -11.36 -8.16
CA SER A 7 -11.85 -12.62 -7.42
C SER A 7 -12.19 -12.42 -5.95
N THR A 8 -12.80 -13.41 -5.33
CA THR A 8 -13.05 -13.50 -3.88
C THR A 8 -11.83 -14.08 -3.16
N ILE A 9 -11.48 -13.55 -1.99
CA ILE A 9 -10.42 -14.14 -1.16
C ILE A 9 -10.89 -15.50 -0.67
N SER A 10 -10.12 -16.54 -0.98
CA SER A 10 -10.39 -17.91 -0.56
C SER A 10 -10.10 -18.13 0.92
N ASP A 11 -10.70 -19.17 1.51
CA ASP A 11 -10.40 -19.56 2.89
C ASP A 11 -8.92 -19.90 3.09
N GLN A 12 -8.29 -20.52 2.11
CA GLN A 12 -6.86 -20.82 2.14
C GLN A 12 -6.00 -19.53 2.19
N GLN A 13 -6.39 -18.47 1.47
CA GLN A 13 -5.68 -17.19 1.52
C GLN A 13 -5.84 -16.50 2.89
N VAL A 14 -7.03 -16.63 3.50
CA VAL A 14 -7.26 -16.14 4.86
C VAL A 14 -6.41 -16.92 5.85
N GLU A 15 -6.37 -18.25 5.75
CA GLU A 15 -5.54 -19.11 6.60
C GLU A 15 -4.04 -18.79 6.46
N SER A 16 -3.54 -18.61 5.22
CA SER A 16 -2.16 -18.17 5.00
C SER A 16 -1.86 -16.83 5.65
N PHE A 17 -2.78 -15.89 5.55
CA PHE A 17 -2.61 -14.58 6.20
C PHE A 17 -2.49 -14.70 7.72
N PHE A 18 -3.33 -15.55 8.36
CA PHE A 18 -3.27 -15.76 9.80
C PHE A 18 -2.01 -16.49 10.25
N ASN A 19 -1.55 -17.48 9.47
CA ASN A 19 -0.39 -18.30 9.84
C ASN A 19 0.94 -17.62 9.54
N ASP A 20 1.02 -16.89 8.42
CA ASP A 20 2.27 -16.31 7.90
C ASP A 20 2.37 -14.80 8.16
N GLY A 21 1.30 -14.15 8.62
CA GLY A 21 1.22 -12.69 8.78
C GLY A 21 1.14 -11.93 7.45
N VAL A 22 1.16 -12.62 6.32
CA VAL A 22 1.15 -12.02 4.98
C VAL A 22 0.47 -12.94 3.98
N VAL A 23 -0.20 -12.35 2.98
CA VAL A 23 -0.74 -13.09 1.83
C VAL A 23 -0.56 -12.28 0.54
N ILE A 24 -0.26 -12.97 -0.56
CA ILE A 24 -0.17 -12.34 -1.88
C ILE A 24 -1.49 -12.52 -2.62
N LEU A 25 -2.15 -11.41 -2.89
CA LEU A 25 -3.39 -11.35 -3.65
C LEU A 25 -3.11 -10.85 -5.07
N ARG A 26 -3.12 -11.76 -6.06
CA ARG A 26 -2.80 -11.43 -7.46
C ARG A 26 -4.06 -11.07 -8.23
N ASN A 27 -3.98 -10.01 -9.06
CA ASN A 27 -5.06 -9.59 -9.98
C ASN A 27 -6.37 -9.17 -9.27
N TYR A 28 -6.27 -8.63 -8.05
CA TYR A 28 -7.43 -8.12 -7.31
C TYR A 28 -7.87 -6.72 -7.75
N PHE A 29 -6.94 -5.96 -8.32
CA PHE A 29 -7.20 -4.64 -8.88
C PHE A 29 -6.88 -4.66 -10.38
N ASP A 30 -7.77 -4.06 -11.16
CA ASP A 30 -7.60 -3.93 -12.61
C ASP A 30 -6.67 -2.77 -12.99
N CYS A 31 -6.38 -2.64 -14.28
CA CYS A 31 -5.52 -1.59 -14.79
C CYS A 31 -6.11 -0.18 -14.60
N GLU A 32 -7.44 -0.06 -14.47
CA GLU A 32 -8.08 1.24 -14.23
C GLU A 32 -7.67 1.77 -12.87
N TRP A 33 -7.70 0.95 -11.80
CA TRP A 33 -7.25 1.34 -10.48
C TRP A 33 -5.76 1.67 -10.43
N ILE A 34 -4.94 0.89 -11.14
CA ILE A 34 -3.50 1.18 -11.26
C ILE A 34 -3.27 2.55 -11.90
N ASN A 35 -4.01 2.88 -12.96
CA ASN A 35 -3.88 4.17 -13.63
C ASN A 35 -4.38 5.34 -12.76
N ILE A 36 -5.49 5.17 -12.06
CA ILE A 36 -5.99 6.16 -11.09
C ILE A 36 -4.90 6.46 -10.06
N LEU A 37 -4.34 5.45 -9.44
CA LEU A 37 -3.29 5.65 -8.44
C LEU A 37 -2.00 6.25 -9.01
N LYS A 38 -1.62 5.92 -10.24
CA LYS A 38 -0.49 6.58 -10.93
C LYS A 38 -0.72 8.07 -11.12
N ASN A 39 -1.94 8.48 -11.46
CA ASN A 39 -2.29 9.90 -11.56
C ASN A 39 -2.19 10.58 -10.20
N GLY A 40 -2.71 9.97 -9.13
CA GLY A 40 -2.55 10.49 -7.77
C GLY A 40 -1.09 10.61 -7.33
N ILE A 41 -0.23 9.63 -7.69
CA ILE A 41 1.22 9.72 -7.45
C ILE A 41 1.84 10.90 -8.22
N ALA A 42 1.45 11.12 -9.46
CA ALA A 42 1.97 12.24 -10.26
C ALA A 42 1.58 13.60 -9.65
N GLU A 43 0.34 13.74 -9.19
CA GLU A 43 -0.11 14.91 -8.45
C GLU A 43 0.69 15.09 -7.14
N ASN A 44 0.83 14.02 -6.36
CA ASN A 44 1.59 14.07 -5.10
C ASN A 44 3.07 14.43 -5.31
N LEU A 45 3.68 14.00 -6.40
CA LEU A 45 5.06 14.37 -6.74
C LEU A 45 5.19 15.83 -7.16
N SER A 46 4.17 16.40 -7.81
CA SER A 46 4.16 17.82 -8.21
C SER A 46 3.95 18.74 -7.01
N GLU A 47 3.17 18.30 -6.03
CA GLU A 47 2.87 19.02 -4.82
C GLU A 47 2.89 18.05 -3.62
N PRO A 48 4.07 17.76 -3.04
CA PRO A 48 4.19 16.90 -1.87
C PRO A 48 3.46 17.48 -0.65
N GLY A 49 2.91 16.60 0.19
CA GLY A 49 2.25 16.98 1.42
C GLY A 49 3.21 17.58 2.45
N GLU A 50 2.68 18.25 3.48
CA GLU A 50 3.47 18.86 4.55
C GLU A 50 4.32 17.84 5.33
N GLY A 51 3.85 16.60 5.43
CA GLY A 51 4.54 15.48 6.10
C GLY A 51 5.55 14.75 5.21
N SER A 52 5.71 15.16 3.96
CA SER A 52 6.58 14.47 3.01
C SER A 52 8.04 14.45 3.45
N ARG A 53 8.71 13.34 3.19
CA ARG A 53 10.13 13.15 3.48
C ARG A 53 10.83 12.64 2.23
N ILE A 54 11.92 13.33 1.88
CA ILE A 54 12.76 12.95 0.74
C ILE A 54 14.17 12.69 1.27
N TRP A 55 14.66 11.50 0.99
CA TRP A 55 16.03 11.11 1.35
C TRP A 55 16.71 10.37 0.20
N ASP A 56 17.96 10.00 0.43
CA ASP A 56 18.77 9.25 -0.53
C ASP A 56 18.90 9.97 -1.89
N ARG A 57 19.01 11.31 -1.84
CA ARG A 57 19.28 12.09 -3.05
C ARG A 57 20.68 11.79 -3.55
N ASN A 58 20.76 11.18 -4.72
CA ASN A 58 22.05 10.94 -5.36
C ASN A 58 22.40 12.05 -6.37
N ARG A 59 23.66 12.06 -6.83
CA ARG A 59 24.16 13.07 -7.78
C ARG A 59 23.46 13.06 -9.14
N ASN A 60 22.79 11.95 -9.47
CA ASN A 60 22.06 11.77 -10.73
C ASN A 60 20.56 12.11 -10.59
N GLY A 61 20.16 12.77 -9.51
CA GLY A 61 18.77 13.17 -9.27
C GLY A 61 17.85 12.08 -8.74
N GLY A 62 18.37 10.89 -8.43
CA GLY A 62 17.59 9.85 -7.79
C GLY A 62 17.23 10.21 -6.34
N PHE A 63 16.06 9.79 -5.88
CA PHE A 63 15.56 10.05 -4.53
C PHE A 63 14.60 8.95 -4.09
N THR A 64 14.38 8.90 -2.79
CA THR A 64 13.24 8.20 -2.19
C THR A 64 12.32 9.23 -1.56
N LEU A 65 11.05 9.23 -1.93
CA LEU A 65 9.99 10.01 -1.31
C LEU A 65 9.10 9.07 -0.49
N TYR A 66 8.83 9.45 0.72
CA TYR A 66 7.71 9.00 1.54
C TYR A 66 6.74 10.16 1.70
N ASP A 67 5.45 9.90 1.58
CA ASP A 67 4.40 10.85 1.92
C ASP A 67 3.16 10.10 2.41
N SER A 68 2.36 10.70 3.27
CA SER A 68 1.19 10.06 3.85
C SER A 68 0.06 11.07 4.11
N ASP A 69 -1.15 10.53 4.36
CA ASP A 69 -2.35 11.29 4.71
C ASP A 69 -2.80 12.32 3.66
N ASN A 70 -2.45 12.07 2.41
CA ASN A 70 -2.80 12.91 1.27
C ASN A 70 -4.19 12.63 0.67
N TRP A 71 -4.87 11.57 1.10
CA TRP A 71 -6.17 11.14 0.58
C TRP A 71 -7.27 12.21 0.68
N ARG A 72 -7.11 13.19 1.57
CA ARG A 72 -8.08 14.29 1.73
C ARG A 72 -7.97 15.32 0.61
N ARG A 73 -6.78 15.49 0.03
CA ARG A 73 -6.48 16.45 -1.02
C ARG A 73 -6.33 15.83 -2.40
N ILE A 74 -5.92 14.56 -2.48
CA ILE A 74 -5.75 13.81 -3.73
C ILE A 74 -6.95 12.90 -3.94
N GLU A 75 -7.81 13.27 -4.89
CA GLU A 75 -9.08 12.57 -5.14
C GLU A 75 -8.87 11.12 -5.59
N GLU A 76 -7.81 10.81 -6.31
CA GLU A 76 -7.45 9.47 -6.76
C GLU A 76 -7.22 8.51 -5.58
N TYR A 77 -6.55 8.96 -4.53
CA TYR A 77 -6.34 8.17 -3.32
C TYR A 77 -7.66 7.96 -2.60
N ARG A 78 -8.43 9.03 -2.43
CA ARG A 78 -9.74 8.98 -1.80
C ARG A 78 -10.66 8.00 -2.54
N LYS A 79 -10.71 8.10 -3.86
CA LYS A 79 -11.51 7.21 -4.70
C LYS A 79 -11.08 5.75 -4.55
N PHE A 80 -9.78 5.47 -4.59
CA PHE A 80 -9.28 4.12 -4.39
C PHE A 80 -9.65 3.56 -3.01
N ILE A 81 -9.45 4.30 -1.94
CA ILE A 81 -9.72 3.88 -0.57
C ILE A 81 -11.21 3.54 -0.37
N PHE A 82 -12.12 4.36 -0.86
CA PHE A 82 -13.53 4.24 -0.53
C PHE A 82 -14.39 3.55 -1.60
N GLU A 83 -13.93 3.47 -2.83
CA GLU A 83 -14.71 2.90 -3.95
C GLU A 83 -14.14 1.59 -4.50
N SER A 84 -12.87 1.28 -4.22
CA SER A 84 -12.29 -0.01 -4.60
C SER A 84 -12.69 -1.12 -3.62
N SER A 85 -12.21 -2.32 -3.87
CA SER A 85 -12.45 -3.49 -3.02
C SER A 85 -11.51 -3.61 -1.80
N THR A 86 -10.77 -2.57 -1.45
CA THR A 86 -9.85 -2.57 -0.30
C THR A 86 -10.55 -2.90 1.01
N LYS A 87 -11.73 -2.34 1.24
CA LYS A 87 -12.52 -2.60 2.46
C LYS A 87 -13.02 -4.04 2.55
N GLU A 88 -13.43 -4.63 1.43
CA GLU A 88 -13.86 -6.03 1.36
C GLU A 88 -12.69 -6.98 1.62
N ILE A 89 -11.51 -6.66 1.09
CA ILE A 89 -10.26 -7.38 1.35
C ILE A 89 -9.92 -7.32 2.84
N ALA A 90 -9.87 -6.13 3.41
CA ALA A 90 -9.56 -5.95 4.82
C ALA A 90 -10.58 -6.66 5.73
N ALA A 91 -11.87 -6.49 5.48
CA ALA A 91 -12.93 -7.13 6.25
C ALA A 91 -12.83 -8.67 6.22
N ARG A 92 -12.49 -9.24 5.06
CA ARG A 92 -12.35 -10.68 4.90
C ARG A 92 -11.12 -11.23 5.62
N LEU A 93 -9.97 -10.56 5.51
CA LEU A 93 -8.73 -10.97 6.18
C LEU A 93 -8.83 -10.82 7.70
N LEU A 94 -9.44 -9.76 8.20
CA LEU A 94 -9.62 -9.52 9.63
C LEU A 94 -10.85 -10.26 10.23
N ASN A 95 -11.59 -11.03 9.42
CA ASN A 95 -12.85 -11.64 9.83
C ASN A 95 -13.79 -10.65 10.56
N SER A 96 -13.88 -9.43 10.06
CA SER A 96 -14.61 -8.33 10.69
C SER A 96 -15.74 -7.83 9.80
N ARG A 97 -16.87 -7.49 10.40
CA ARG A 97 -18.00 -6.86 9.71
C ARG A 97 -17.83 -5.36 9.51
N LYS A 98 -16.88 -4.76 10.21
CA LYS A 98 -16.58 -3.32 10.13
C LYS A 98 -15.07 -3.13 10.11
N VAL A 99 -14.61 -2.35 9.15
CA VAL A 99 -13.21 -1.88 9.08
C VAL A 99 -13.19 -0.37 9.04
N ASN A 100 -12.20 0.22 9.68
CA ASN A 100 -11.94 1.66 9.62
C ASN A 100 -10.68 1.86 8.80
N PHE A 101 -10.72 2.83 7.90
CA PHE A 101 -9.53 3.29 7.23
C PHE A 101 -8.67 4.07 8.24
N PHE A 102 -7.38 3.77 8.29
CA PHE A 102 -6.45 4.40 9.22
C PHE A 102 -5.67 5.51 8.51
N PHE A 103 -4.81 5.17 7.58
CA PHE A 103 -4.07 6.13 6.75
C PHE A 103 -3.61 5.47 5.44
N GLU A 104 -3.16 6.26 4.47
CA GLU A 104 -2.37 5.78 3.36
C GLU A 104 -0.97 6.38 3.41
N ALA A 105 -0.03 5.64 2.83
CA ALA A 105 1.32 6.11 2.59
C ALA A 105 1.76 5.72 1.18
N ILE A 106 2.56 6.58 0.58
CA ILE A 106 3.21 6.30 -0.69
C ILE A 106 4.72 6.26 -0.52
N PHE A 107 5.34 5.39 -1.30
CA PHE A 107 6.79 5.31 -1.44
C PHE A 107 7.14 5.43 -2.92
N VAL A 108 7.83 6.48 -3.29
CA VAL A 108 8.37 6.63 -4.64
C VAL A 108 9.88 6.50 -4.57
N ARG A 109 10.41 5.51 -5.26
CA ARG A 109 11.84 5.23 -5.30
C ARG A 109 12.34 5.32 -6.74
N SER A 110 13.23 6.26 -6.98
CA SER A 110 13.85 6.44 -8.29
C SER A 110 14.83 5.31 -8.61
N ALA A 111 15.02 5.06 -9.89
CA ALA A 111 16.05 4.12 -10.34
C ALA A 111 17.46 4.54 -9.84
N GLY A 112 18.27 3.55 -9.47
CA GLY A 112 19.64 3.77 -9.02
C GLY A 112 19.81 4.18 -7.55
N VAL A 113 18.72 4.34 -6.82
CA VAL A 113 18.74 4.51 -5.37
C VAL A 113 19.11 3.19 -4.70
N GLN A 114 20.07 3.21 -3.80
CA GLN A 114 20.61 2.00 -3.15
C GLN A 114 20.11 1.79 -1.71
N PHE A 115 19.26 2.69 -1.21
CA PHE A 115 18.73 2.55 0.13
C PHE A 115 17.92 1.24 0.28
N SER A 116 18.25 0.47 1.30
CA SER A 116 17.50 -0.71 1.70
C SER A 116 16.73 -0.40 2.96
N THR A 117 15.42 -0.65 2.96
CA THR A 117 14.61 -0.51 4.17
C THR A 117 15.06 -1.56 5.19
N PRO A 118 15.43 -1.19 6.41
CA PRO A 118 15.78 -2.13 7.47
C PRO A 118 14.59 -3.04 7.81
N TRP A 119 14.86 -4.21 8.36
CA TRP A 119 13.84 -5.05 8.97
C TRP A 119 13.15 -4.31 10.11
N HIS A 120 11.84 -4.27 10.09
CA HIS A 120 11.01 -3.58 11.08
C HIS A 120 9.62 -4.20 11.13
N GLN A 121 8.89 -3.84 12.15
CA GLN A 121 7.44 -4.00 12.24
C GLN A 121 6.82 -2.61 12.12
N ASP A 122 5.67 -2.49 11.45
CA ASP A 122 4.99 -1.20 11.25
C ASP A 122 4.30 -0.71 12.52
N GLU A 123 3.74 -1.63 13.31
CA GLU A 123 2.91 -1.33 14.48
C GLU A 123 3.56 -0.35 15.47
N PRO A 124 4.87 -0.43 15.82
CA PRO A 124 5.49 0.53 16.74
C PRO A 124 5.47 1.98 16.26
N PHE A 125 5.21 2.23 14.97
CA PHE A 125 5.12 3.57 14.40
C PHE A 125 3.68 4.09 14.33
N TRP A 126 2.70 3.28 14.69
CA TRP A 126 1.29 3.64 14.62
C TRP A 126 0.77 4.19 15.94
N SER A 127 -0.26 5.02 15.85
CA SER A 127 -1.00 5.55 17.02
C SER A 127 -2.18 4.66 17.44
N VAL A 128 -2.17 3.40 17.03
CA VAL A 128 -3.16 2.39 17.39
C VAL A 128 -2.45 1.15 17.91
N GLU A 129 -3.10 0.44 18.81
CA GLU A 129 -2.61 -0.80 19.39
C GLU A 129 -3.54 -1.96 19.00
N GLY A 130 -2.97 -3.16 18.93
CA GLY A 130 -3.73 -4.40 18.70
C GLY A 130 -3.38 -5.09 17.39
N PHE A 131 -3.92 -6.31 17.24
CA PHE A 131 -3.61 -7.20 16.11
C PHE A 131 -4.62 -7.13 14.98
N ASP A 132 -5.75 -6.43 15.17
CA ASP A 132 -6.82 -6.32 14.17
C ASP A 132 -6.51 -5.21 13.14
N THR A 133 -5.30 -5.23 12.62
CA THR A 133 -4.82 -4.30 11.60
C THR A 133 -4.34 -5.04 10.37
N VAL A 134 -4.50 -4.44 9.20
CA VAL A 134 -3.99 -4.97 7.94
C VAL A 134 -3.51 -3.83 7.04
N SER A 135 -2.33 -3.98 6.47
CA SER A 135 -1.78 -3.10 5.46
C SER A 135 -1.91 -3.74 4.08
N ILE A 136 -2.33 -2.96 3.10
CA ILE A 136 -2.34 -3.38 1.69
C ILE A 136 -1.19 -2.69 0.99
N TRP A 137 -0.14 -3.43 0.68
CA TRP A 137 0.95 -2.93 -0.14
C TRP A 137 0.69 -3.27 -1.61
N MET A 138 0.69 -2.26 -2.48
CA MET A 138 0.40 -2.43 -3.88
C MET A 138 1.43 -1.73 -4.77
N PRO A 139 2.27 -2.47 -5.51
CA PRO A 139 3.16 -1.88 -6.48
C PRO A 139 2.39 -1.40 -7.72
N LEU A 140 2.67 -0.19 -8.19
CA LEU A 140 2.06 0.38 -9.39
C LEU A 140 2.89 0.15 -10.66
N VAL A 141 4.04 -0.48 -10.50
CA VAL A 141 4.96 -0.89 -11.58
C VAL A 141 5.45 -2.30 -11.32
N GLU A 142 6.00 -2.93 -12.32
CA GLU A 142 6.66 -4.23 -12.13
C GLU A 142 7.83 -4.10 -11.16
N VAL A 143 7.86 -4.98 -10.17
CA VAL A 143 8.92 -5.01 -9.14
C VAL A 143 9.75 -6.27 -9.33
N ALA A 144 11.03 -6.09 -9.63
CA ALA A 144 11.97 -7.20 -9.71
C ALA A 144 12.09 -7.90 -8.34
N LYS A 145 12.31 -9.23 -8.36
CA LYS A 145 12.42 -10.05 -7.13
C LYS A 145 13.40 -9.47 -6.10
N ARG A 146 14.52 -8.92 -6.55
CA ARG A 146 15.55 -8.29 -5.69
C ARG A 146 15.07 -7.01 -4.96
N SER A 147 13.99 -6.42 -5.43
CA SER A 147 13.42 -5.16 -4.92
C SER A 147 12.03 -5.38 -4.30
N ALA A 148 11.55 -6.62 -4.28
CA ALA A 148 10.28 -6.96 -3.65
C ALA A 148 10.40 -6.91 -2.13
N LEU A 149 9.27 -6.75 -1.46
CA LEU A 149 9.21 -6.91 -0.01
C LEU A 149 9.57 -8.34 0.39
N ALA A 150 10.19 -8.46 1.55
CA ALA A 150 10.48 -9.73 2.19
C ALA A 150 9.83 -9.74 3.58
N PHE A 151 9.29 -10.87 3.99
CA PHE A 151 8.61 -11.07 5.26
C PHE A 151 9.21 -12.26 5.99
N VAL A 152 9.19 -12.20 7.31
CA VAL A 152 9.47 -13.34 8.19
C VAL A 152 8.10 -13.92 8.57
N PRO A 153 7.81 -15.18 8.22
CA PRO A 153 6.53 -15.82 8.58
C PRO A 153 6.37 -15.98 10.09
N GLY A 154 5.13 -15.91 10.59
CA GLY A 154 4.74 -16.17 11.97
C GLY A 154 4.48 -14.95 12.83
#